data_2b1e044a8fcc7f8ba460af3d36dfa2df
#
_entry.id   2b1e044a8fcc7f8ba460af3d36dfa2df
#
_cell.length_a   1.000
_cell.length_b   1.000
_cell.length_c   1.000
_cell.angle_alpha   90.00
_cell.angle_beta   90.00
_cell.angle_gamma   90.00
#
_symmetry.space_group_name_H-M   'P 1'
#
loop_
_entity.id
_entity.type
_entity.pdbx_description
1 polymer ?
#
loop_
_entity_poly.entity_id
_entity_poly.type
_entity_poly.pdbx_seq_one_letter_code
_entity_poly.pdbx_strand_id
1 'polypeptide(L)'
;IQEIYQANFEGDIPSRDVNWVDDNDSFISNALFLEDVKKNQVIGPYYLDDGSGFLLKINGWTDRLDLSDKSNIERRDQVVNILKERRGKAIYSSFIKDVMKGVKIDLNEKVFIPYSNAIRDQYFRSKEEKEDAISNALFGSEEFLSLNDIKPLDKKYQDLELFSINEESWSVMDFEKKLASHPLVFRKKKMNKNEFLNQFKLSIVDFIQDYYLTKKAYELDLDNKETIRLNESLWTDSFAAYQSAKVWMKSQKDSSEQYIVMKPFIDALQKKYSSKISINMDLFESITLSSVDMFVTQGNVPYPVVVPSFPIFTNDSYLDYGSKIE
;
A
#
# COMPACT_ATOMS: atom_id res chain seq x y z
N ILE A 1 -3.54 -32.05 -14.56
CA ILE A 1 -3.35 -30.95 -13.61
C ILE A 1 -3.74 -31.40 -12.21
N GLN A 2 -4.90 -32.06 -12.05
CA GLN A 2 -5.41 -32.47 -10.73
C GLN A 2 -4.45 -33.41 -10.00
N GLU A 3 -3.90 -34.40 -10.67
CA GLU A 3 -2.91 -35.34 -10.10
C GLU A 3 -1.62 -34.60 -9.67
N ILE A 4 -1.15 -33.65 -10.48
CA ILE A 4 0.05 -32.86 -10.17
C ILE A 4 -0.23 -31.93 -8.99
N TYR A 5 -1.42 -31.33 -8.94
CA TYR A 5 -1.80 -30.46 -7.83
C TYR A 5 -1.91 -31.24 -6.52
N GLN A 6 -2.63 -32.36 -6.51
CA GLN A 6 -2.81 -33.21 -5.33
C GLN A 6 -1.52 -33.87 -4.84
N ALA A 7 -0.52 -34.04 -5.71
CA ALA A 7 0.80 -34.52 -5.30
C ALA A 7 1.63 -33.47 -4.54
N ASN A 8 1.30 -32.18 -4.67
CA ASN A 8 2.09 -31.09 -4.09
C ASN A 8 1.33 -30.21 -3.11
N PHE A 9 -0.02 -30.27 -3.12
CA PHE A 9 -0.88 -29.41 -2.32
C PHE A 9 -2.05 -30.21 -1.75
N GLU A 10 -2.48 -29.85 -0.55
CA GLU A 10 -3.70 -30.40 0.07
C GLU A 10 -4.94 -29.67 -0.44
N GLY A 11 -6.01 -30.42 -0.71
CA GLY A 11 -7.31 -29.89 -1.09
C GLY A 11 -7.59 -29.90 -2.60
N ASP A 12 -8.66 -29.24 -2.99
CA ASP A 12 -9.10 -29.13 -4.38
C ASP A 12 -8.42 -27.95 -5.09
N ILE A 13 -8.30 -28.08 -6.43
CA ILE A 13 -7.78 -26.97 -7.25
C ILE A 13 -8.70 -25.76 -7.09
N PRO A 14 -8.16 -24.58 -6.70
CA PRO A 14 -8.95 -23.37 -6.58
C PRO A 14 -9.68 -23.04 -7.88
N SER A 15 -10.96 -22.75 -7.79
CA SER A 15 -11.79 -22.35 -8.93
C SER A 15 -12.48 -21.02 -8.63
N ARG A 16 -12.55 -20.14 -9.60
CA ARG A 16 -13.27 -18.87 -9.49
C ARG A 16 -13.88 -18.46 -10.82
N ASP A 17 -14.95 -17.69 -10.75
CA ASP A 17 -15.48 -16.99 -11.90
C ASP A 17 -14.64 -15.73 -12.17
N VAL A 18 -14.34 -15.46 -13.42
CA VAL A 18 -13.55 -14.29 -13.86
C VAL A 18 -14.37 -13.53 -14.87
N ASN A 19 -14.56 -12.23 -14.62
CA ASN A 19 -15.14 -11.31 -15.58
C ASN A 19 -14.00 -10.47 -16.21
N TRP A 20 -14.26 -9.90 -17.37
CA TRP A 20 -13.27 -9.08 -18.07
C TRP A 20 -12.81 -7.85 -17.26
N VAL A 21 -13.66 -7.37 -16.35
CA VAL A 21 -13.37 -6.22 -15.46
C VAL A 21 -12.60 -6.59 -14.19
N ASP A 22 -12.60 -7.87 -13.80
CA ASP A 22 -12.01 -8.31 -12.53
C ASP A 22 -10.50 -8.55 -12.62
N ASP A 23 -9.97 -8.63 -13.85
CA ASP A 23 -8.59 -9.01 -14.09
C ASP A 23 -7.74 -7.80 -14.47
N ASN A 24 -6.80 -7.47 -13.59
CA ASN A 24 -5.83 -6.42 -13.84
C ASN A 24 -4.67 -6.87 -14.74
N ASP A 25 -4.48 -8.18 -14.94
CA ASP A 25 -3.41 -8.72 -15.77
C ASP A 25 -3.84 -8.86 -17.23
N SER A 26 -3.28 -7.99 -18.08
CA SER A 26 -3.66 -7.92 -19.51
C SER A 26 -3.50 -9.25 -20.26
N PHE A 27 -2.54 -10.09 -19.88
CA PHE A 27 -2.31 -11.38 -20.54
C PHE A 27 -3.38 -12.41 -20.19
N ILE A 28 -3.87 -12.44 -18.92
CA ILE A 28 -4.98 -13.32 -18.51
C ILE A 28 -6.27 -12.88 -19.22
N SER A 29 -6.59 -11.59 -19.19
CA SER A 29 -7.73 -11.03 -19.91
C SER A 29 -7.69 -11.34 -21.40
N ASN A 30 -6.53 -11.20 -22.04
CA ASN A 30 -6.37 -11.52 -23.44
C ASN A 30 -6.60 -13.01 -23.72
N ALA A 31 -5.99 -13.88 -22.92
CA ALA A 31 -6.10 -15.32 -23.07
C ALA A 31 -7.53 -15.86 -22.81
N LEU A 32 -8.30 -15.21 -21.91
CA LEU A 32 -9.65 -15.65 -21.57
C LEU A 32 -10.75 -15.05 -22.47
N PHE A 33 -10.56 -13.81 -22.95
CA PHE A 33 -11.63 -13.06 -23.58
C PHE A 33 -11.36 -12.61 -25.03
N LEU A 34 -10.10 -12.63 -25.49
CA LEU A 34 -9.76 -12.23 -26.85
C LEU A 34 -9.32 -13.42 -27.72
N GLU A 35 -8.96 -14.55 -27.11
CA GLU A 35 -8.63 -15.77 -27.83
C GLU A 35 -9.81 -16.74 -27.82
N ASP A 36 -9.91 -17.59 -28.84
CA ASP A 36 -10.92 -18.66 -28.89
C ASP A 36 -10.55 -19.76 -27.90
N VAL A 37 -11.12 -19.72 -26.71
CA VAL A 37 -10.91 -20.74 -25.67
C VAL A 37 -11.91 -21.88 -25.77
N LYS A 38 -11.48 -23.10 -25.40
CA LYS A 38 -12.33 -24.30 -25.38
C LYS A 38 -12.55 -24.77 -23.94
N LYS A 39 -13.71 -25.33 -23.68
CA LYS A 39 -13.98 -25.97 -22.39
C LYS A 39 -12.96 -27.09 -22.15
N ASN A 40 -12.44 -27.16 -20.93
CA ASN A 40 -11.37 -28.05 -20.48
C ASN A 40 -9.97 -27.76 -21.07
N GLN A 41 -9.80 -26.70 -21.84
CA GLN A 41 -8.48 -26.26 -22.30
C GLN A 41 -7.63 -25.84 -21.12
N VAL A 42 -6.32 -26.14 -21.18
CA VAL A 42 -5.31 -25.63 -20.24
C VAL A 42 -4.48 -24.61 -20.98
N ILE A 43 -4.34 -23.45 -20.41
CA ILE A 43 -3.56 -22.33 -20.93
C ILE A 43 -2.45 -21.92 -19.96
N GLY A 44 -1.36 -21.39 -20.49
CA GLY A 44 -0.14 -21.06 -19.73
C GLY A 44 1.02 -22.01 -20.06
N PRO A 45 2.13 -22.06 -19.29
CA PRO A 45 2.32 -21.35 -18.03
C PRO A 45 2.47 -19.83 -18.21
N TYR A 46 1.91 -19.08 -17.27
CA TYR A 46 2.10 -17.63 -17.15
C TYR A 46 2.95 -17.36 -15.93
N TYR A 47 3.82 -16.34 -16.00
CA TYR A 47 4.69 -15.94 -14.91
C TYR A 47 4.34 -14.53 -14.46
N LEU A 48 4.20 -14.38 -13.15
CA LEU A 48 3.96 -13.08 -12.50
C LEU A 48 5.29 -12.37 -12.20
N ASP A 49 5.21 -11.08 -11.93
CA ASP A 49 6.37 -10.25 -11.59
C ASP A 49 7.09 -10.70 -10.30
N ASP A 50 6.38 -11.43 -9.43
CA ASP A 50 6.94 -12.02 -8.22
C ASP A 50 7.71 -13.34 -8.48
N GLY A 51 7.77 -13.79 -9.73
CA GLY A 51 8.42 -15.03 -10.17
C GLY A 51 7.55 -16.28 -9.98
N SER A 52 6.31 -16.15 -9.50
CA SER A 52 5.39 -17.29 -9.45
C SER A 52 4.83 -17.61 -10.83
N GLY A 53 4.62 -18.90 -11.10
CA GLY A 53 4.01 -19.38 -12.33
C GLY A 53 2.67 -20.06 -12.07
N PHE A 54 1.74 -19.95 -13.01
CA PHE A 54 0.46 -20.62 -12.92
C PHE A 54 -0.05 -21.12 -14.25
N LEU A 55 -0.95 -22.10 -14.18
CA LEU A 55 -1.70 -22.66 -15.29
C LEU A 55 -3.18 -22.44 -15.04
N LEU A 56 -3.93 -22.13 -16.08
CA LEU A 56 -5.38 -22.00 -16.01
C LEU A 56 -6.05 -23.15 -16.77
N LYS A 57 -7.06 -23.78 -16.15
CA LYS A 57 -7.96 -24.69 -16.82
C LYS A 57 -9.32 -24.03 -16.99
N ILE A 58 -9.80 -23.97 -18.21
CA ILE A 58 -11.10 -23.38 -18.54
C ILE A 58 -12.20 -24.39 -18.22
N ASN A 59 -12.97 -24.15 -17.17
CA ASN A 59 -14.10 -25.02 -16.80
C ASN A 59 -15.32 -24.77 -17.68
N GLY A 60 -15.47 -23.56 -18.20
CA GLY A 60 -16.57 -23.13 -19.08
C GLY A 60 -16.77 -21.62 -18.96
N TRP A 61 -17.82 -21.11 -19.56
CA TRP A 61 -18.23 -19.70 -19.49
C TRP A 61 -19.75 -19.60 -19.52
N THR A 62 -20.25 -18.43 -19.15
CA THR A 62 -21.64 -18.07 -19.24
C THR A 62 -21.77 -16.72 -19.95
N ASP A 63 -22.55 -16.67 -21.00
CA ASP A 63 -22.84 -15.42 -21.69
C ASP A 63 -24.06 -14.75 -21.01
N ARG A 64 -23.89 -13.49 -20.59
CA ARG A 64 -24.97 -12.66 -20.05
C ARG A 64 -25.37 -11.62 -21.09
N LEU A 65 -26.54 -11.77 -21.66
CA LEU A 65 -27.14 -10.80 -22.56
C LEU A 65 -27.97 -9.80 -21.75
N ASP A 66 -27.40 -8.63 -21.51
CA ASP A 66 -28.13 -7.47 -21.01
C ASP A 66 -27.97 -6.33 -22.03
N LEU A 67 -29.07 -6.02 -22.71
CA LEU A 67 -29.14 -5.04 -23.81
C LEU A 67 -29.76 -3.71 -23.35
N SER A 68 -29.94 -3.48 -22.06
CA SER A 68 -30.48 -2.20 -21.58
C SER A 68 -29.46 -1.07 -21.85
N ASP A 69 -29.98 0.12 -22.11
CA ASP A 69 -29.14 1.31 -22.35
C ASP A 69 -28.23 1.60 -21.15
N LYS A 70 -28.73 1.42 -19.95
CA LYS A 70 -27.96 1.58 -18.71
C LYS A 70 -26.77 0.62 -18.69
N SER A 71 -26.99 -0.66 -18.95
CA SER A 71 -25.95 -1.68 -18.99
C SER A 71 -24.92 -1.43 -20.10
N ASN A 72 -25.35 -0.87 -21.24
CA ASN A 72 -24.43 -0.50 -22.31
C ASN A 72 -23.51 0.67 -21.92
N ILE A 73 -24.04 1.67 -21.21
CA ILE A 73 -23.26 2.80 -20.70
C ILE A 73 -22.27 2.32 -19.67
N GLU A 74 -22.72 1.53 -18.68
CA GLU A 74 -21.85 0.98 -17.63
C GLU A 74 -20.69 0.14 -18.20
N ARG A 75 -20.99 -0.75 -19.18
CA ARG A 75 -19.94 -1.53 -19.86
C ARG A 75 -18.95 -0.65 -20.62
N ARG A 76 -19.43 0.38 -21.31
CA ARG A 76 -18.55 1.33 -22.01
C ARG A 76 -17.62 2.02 -21.05
N ASP A 77 -18.13 2.51 -19.93
CA ASP A 77 -17.33 3.21 -18.91
C ASP A 77 -16.31 2.27 -18.28
N GLN A 78 -16.67 1.04 -17.97
CA GLN A 78 -15.75 0.01 -17.50
C GLN A 78 -14.62 -0.26 -18.51
N VAL A 79 -14.96 -0.45 -19.79
CA VAL A 79 -13.95 -0.66 -20.85
C VAL A 79 -13.01 0.54 -20.97
N VAL A 80 -13.57 1.76 -20.97
CA VAL A 80 -12.76 2.99 -21.04
C VAL A 80 -11.81 3.09 -19.86
N ASN A 81 -12.26 2.77 -18.65
CA ASN A 81 -11.42 2.83 -17.45
C ASN A 81 -10.29 1.80 -17.53
N ILE A 82 -10.59 0.55 -17.89
CA ILE A 82 -9.57 -0.50 -18.05
C ILE A 82 -8.53 -0.11 -19.12
N LEU A 83 -8.98 0.41 -20.25
CA LEU A 83 -8.05 0.85 -21.32
C LEU A 83 -7.17 2.02 -20.86
N LYS A 84 -7.74 2.98 -20.08
CA LYS A 84 -6.96 4.05 -19.47
C LYS A 84 -5.91 3.52 -18.49
N GLU A 85 -6.28 2.58 -17.64
CA GLU A 85 -5.34 1.95 -16.70
C GLU A 85 -4.21 1.21 -17.42
N ARG A 86 -4.54 0.36 -18.40
CA ARG A 86 -3.54 -0.36 -19.22
C ARG A 86 -2.58 0.60 -19.91
N ARG A 87 -3.10 1.67 -20.52
CA ARG A 87 -2.27 2.69 -21.16
C ARG A 87 -1.42 3.45 -20.13
N GLY A 88 -2.00 3.79 -18.98
CA GLY A 88 -1.30 4.42 -17.87
C GLY A 88 -0.14 3.58 -17.36
N LYS A 89 -0.37 2.27 -17.13
CA LYS A 89 0.68 1.32 -16.74
C LYS A 89 1.81 1.23 -17.77
N ALA A 90 1.48 1.19 -19.07
CA ALA A 90 2.48 1.15 -20.14
C ALA A 90 3.34 2.43 -20.18
N ILE A 91 2.72 3.60 -20.06
CA ILE A 91 3.42 4.90 -20.01
C ILE A 91 4.32 4.96 -18.77
N TYR A 92 3.80 4.56 -17.62
CA TYR A 92 4.54 4.53 -16.35
C TYR A 92 5.74 3.57 -16.43
N SER A 93 5.55 2.37 -16.97
CA SER A 93 6.65 1.43 -17.17
C SER A 93 7.75 1.98 -18.08
N SER A 94 7.37 2.70 -19.15
CA SER A 94 8.33 3.38 -20.01
C SER A 94 9.07 4.49 -19.27
N PHE A 95 8.36 5.30 -18.50
CA PHE A 95 8.94 6.36 -17.70
C PHE A 95 9.94 5.81 -16.67
N ILE A 96 9.58 4.72 -15.95
CA ILE A 96 10.50 4.06 -15.03
C ILE A 96 11.79 3.60 -15.76
N LYS A 97 11.64 2.96 -16.92
CA LYS A 97 12.80 2.53 -17.72
C LYS A 97 13.71 3.67 -18.10
N ASP A 98 13.15 4.83 -18.43
CA ASP A 98 13.92 6.03 -18.76
C ASP A 98 14.64 6.60 -17.53
N VAL A 99 13.95 6.69 -16.38
CA VAL A 99 14.53 7.16 -15.12
C VAL A 99 15.65 6.23 -14.64
N MET A 100 15.45 4.91 -14.76
CA MET A 100 16.42 3.90 -14.33
C MET A 100 17.50 3.58 -15.37
N LYS A 101 17.48 4.25 -16.52
CA LYS A 101 18.44 3.98 -17.58
C LYS A 101 19.89 4.28 -17.12
N GLY A 102 20.72 3.24 -17.19
CA GLY A 102 22.13 3.32 -16.79
C GLY A 102 22.37 3.16 -15.30
N VAL A 103 21.34 3.00 -14.48
CA VAL A 103 21.51 2.68 -13.05
C VAL A 103 21.99 1.22 -12.92
N LYS A 104 23.16 1.05 -12.29
CA LYS A 104 23.73 -0.26 -11.97
C LYS A 104 23.71 -0.46 -10.47
N ILE A 105 23.27 -1.64 -10.06
CA ILE A 105 23.18 -2.02 -8.65
C ILE A 105 24.03 -3.27 -8.44
N ASP A 106 25.03 -3.17 -7.57
CA ASP A 106 25.89 -4.28 -7.19
C ASP A 106 25.67 -4.60 -5.70
N LEU A 107 25.19 -5.81 -5.42
CA LEU A 107 24.93 -6.30 -4.06
C LEU A 107 26.18 -6.94 -3.48
N ASN A 108 26.59 -6.53 -2.30
CA ASN A 108 27.63 -7.20 -1.55
C ASN A 108 27.06 -8.45 -0.84
N GLU A 109 27.13 -9.60 -1.49
CA GLU A 109 26.54 -10.85 -0.97
C GLU A 109 27.06 -11.23 0.42
N LYS A 110 28.31 -10.90 0.75
CA LYS A 110 28.92 -11.21 2.07
C LYS A 110 28.24 -10.47 3.22
N VAL A 111 27.65 -9.31 2.93
CA VAL A 111 26.91 -8.48 3.91
C VAL A 111 25.41 -8.68 3.72
N PHE A 112 24.93 -8.74 2.48
CA PHE A 112 23.52 -8.86 2.16
C PHE A 112 22.88 -10.14 2.72
N ILE A 113 23.55 -11.30 2.59
CA ILE A 113 22.98 -12.57 3.05
C ILE A 113 22.81 -12.61 4.58
N PRO A 114 23.83 -12.29 5.39
CA PRO A 114 23.67 -12.21 6.86
C PRO A 114 22.62 -11.17 7.28
N TYR A 115 22.59 -10.02 6.63
CA TYR A 115 21.63 -8.95 6.89
C TYR A 115 20.20 -9.43 6.58
N SER A 116 19.99 -10.00 5.40
CA SER A 116 18.69 -10.56 5.00
C SER A 116 18.19 -11.63 5.97
N ASN A 117 19.07 -12.50 6.47
CA ASN A 117 18.70 -13.53 7.46
C ASN A 117 18.25 -12.90 8.78
N ALA A 118 18.92 -11.85 9.25
CA ALA A 118 18.53 -11.16 10.48
C ALA A 118 17.15 -10.47 10.32
N ILE A 119 16.92 -9.80 9.17
CA ILE A 119 15.63 -9.20 8.84
C ILE A 119 14.53 -10.27 8.73
N ARG A 120 14.82 -11.40 8.08
CA ARG A 120 13.88 -12.52 7.95
C ARG A 120 13.40 -13.02 9.32
N ASP A 121 14.33 -13.23 10.24
CA ASP A 121 14.01 -13.77 11.55
C ASP A 121 13.14 -12.79 12.37
N GLN A 122 13.26 -11.50 12.13
CA GLN A 122 12.39 -10.47 12.68
C GLN A 122 11.03 -10.39 11.97
N TYR A 123 11.01 -10.52 10.65
CA TYR A 123 9.78 -10.50 9.85
C TYR A 123 8.82 -11.65 10.21
N PHE A 124 9.38 -12.84 10.49
CA PHE A 124 8.60 -14.05 10.86
C PHE A 124 8.43 -14.21 12.36
N ARG A 125 8.35 -13.11 13.13
CA ARG A 125 8.00 -13.14 14.56
C ARG A 125 6.64 -13.78 14.81
N SER A 126 6.41 -14.18 16.06
CA SER A 126 5.11 -14.69 16.47
C SER A 126 3.99 -13.65 16.28
N LYS A 127 2.75 -14.12 16.22
CA LYS A 127 1.59 -13.24 16.08
C LYS A 127 1.46 -12.27 17.26
N GLU A 128 1.75 -12.73 18.47
CA GLU A 128 1.72 -11.94 19.71
C GLU A 128 2.78 -10.82 19.67
N GLU A 129 4.02 -11.16 19.27
CA GLU A 129 5.07 -10.12 19.11
C GLU A 129 4.75 -9.09 18.04
N LYS A 130 3.99 -9.46 16.99
CA LYS A 130 3.52 -8.53 15.97
C LYS A 130 2.39 -7.65 16.48
N GLU A 131 1.42 -8.21 17.20
CA GLU A 131 0.32 -7.47 17.81
C GLU A 131 0.83 -6.44 18.81
N ASP A 132 1.83 -6.79 19.62
CA ASP A 132 2.51 -5.85 20.52
C ASP A 132 3.24 -4.74 19.75
N ALA A 133 3.92 -5.06 18.65
CA ALA A 133 4.58 -4.09 17.80
C ALA A 133 3.57 -3.15 17.12
N ILE A 134 2.45 -3.69 16.62
CA ILE A 134 1.37 -2.92 16.00
C ILE A 134 0.67 -2.01 17.00
N SER A 135 0.40 -2.50 18.22
CA SER A 135 -0.22 -1.69 19.27
C SER A 135 0.64 -0.50 19.71
N ASN A 136 1.95 -0.62 19.54
CA ASN A 136 2.93 0.43 19.80
C ASN A 136 3.26 1.30 18.57
N ALA A 137 2.83 0.89 17.38
CA ALA A 137 3.05 1.65 16.15
C ALA A 137 2.07 2.82 16.02
N LEU A 138 2.56 3.95 15.52
CA LEU A 138 1.75 5.17 15.37
C LEU A 138 0.53 5.02 14.43
N PHE A 139 0.57 4.08 13.50
CA PHE A 139 -0.41 3.96 12.43
C PHE A 139 -1.19 2.64 12.39
N GLY A 140 -0.96 1.73 13.32
CA GLY A 140 -1.80 0.54 13.58
C GLY A 140 -2.08 -0.39 12.39
N SER A 141 -1.34 -0.31 11.28
CA SER A 141 -1.55 -1.16 10.12
C SER A 141 -0.42 -2.18 9.94
N GLU A 142 -0.79 -3.43 9.69
CA GLU A 142 0.16 -4.53 9.41
C GLU A 142 1.07 -4.27 8.20
N GLU A 143 0.69 -3.34 7.32
CA GLU A 143 1.44 -3.03 6.10
C GLU A 143 2.71 -2.21 6.35
N PHE A 144 2.77 -1.53 7.49
CA PHE A 144 3.92 -0.74 7.92
C PHE A 144 4.61 -1.38 9.13
N LEU A 145 5.07 -2.60 9.00
CA LEU A 145 6.16 -3.05 9.86
C LEU A 145 7.34 -2.13 9.58
N SER A 146 7.38 -1.03 10.31
CA SER A 146 8.50 -0.12 10.22
C SER A 146 9.72 -0.90 10.64
N LEU A 147 10.75 -0.88 9.83
CA LEU A 147 12.06 -1.43 10.18
C LEU A 147 12.65 -0.77 11.44
N ASN A 148 11.98 0.27 11.99
CA ASN A 148 12.30 0.87 13.28
C ASN A 148 12.15 -0.09 14.47
N ASP A 149 11.38 -1.19 14.31
CA ASP A 149 11.32 -2.27 15.29
C ASP A 149 12.35 -3.37 15.03
N ILE A 150 13.09 -3.27 13.94
CA ILE A 150 14.21 -4.17 13.69
C ILE A 150 15.32 -3.76 14.63
N LYS A 151 15.67 -4.67 15.55
CA LYS A 151 16.88 -4.49 16.35
C LYS A 151 18.03 -4.27 15.38
N PRO A 152 18.76 -3.15 15.50
CA PRO A 152 19.89 -2.89 14.60
C PRO A 152 20.81 -4.10 14.60
N LEU A 153 21.30 -4.46 13.43
CA LEU A 153 22.33 -5.49 13.32
C LEU A 153 23.50 -5.15 14.25
N ASP A 154 24.22 -6.18 14.68
CA ASP A 154 25.47 -5.98 15.40
C ASP A 154 26.25 -4.82 14.81
N LYS A 155 26.71 -3.91 15.63
CA LYS A 155 27.46 -2.69 15.22
C LYS A 155 28.54 -2.97 14.17
N LYS A 156 29.12 -4.17 14.20
CA LYS A 156 30.13 -4.62 13.22
C LYS A 156 29.66 -4.66 11.76
N TYR A 157 28.34 -4.70 11.50
CA TYR A 157 27.81 -4.72 10.13
C TYR A 157 27.36 -3.34 9.65
N GLN A 158 27.13 -2.38 10.55
CA GLN A 158 26.53 -1.09 10.21
C GLN A 158 27.33 -0.29 9.19
N ASP A 159 28.66 -0.32 9.30
CA ASP A 159 29.56 0.43 8.41
C ASP A 159 29.98 -0.35 7.15
N LEU A 160 29.53 -1.61 7.02
CA LEU A 160 29.84 -2.40 5.84
C LEU A 160 28.95 -2.03 4.66
N GLU A 161 29.54 -2.03 3.46
CA GLU A 161 28.79 -1.84 2.22
C GLU A 161 27.80 -2.96 2.02
N LEU A 162 26.51 -2.58 1.92
CA LEU A 162 25.41 -3.48 1.63
C LEU A 162 25.22 -3.66 0.11
N PHE A 163 25.25 -2.55 -0.59
CA PHE A 163 25.20 -2.47 -2.05
C PHE A 163 25.85 -1.17 -2.53
N SER A 164 26.16 -1.11 -3.81
CA SER A 164 26.54 0.13 -4.49
C SER A 164 25.58 0.46 -5.62
N ILE A 165 25.38 1.76 -5.87
CA ILE A 165 24.57 2.27 -6.97
C ILE A 165 25.46 3.19 -7.80
N ASN A 166 25.76 2.83 -9.05
CA ASN A 166 26.66 3.60 -9.93
C ASN A 166 27.98 3.95 -9.24
N GLU A 167 28.61 2.99 -8.56
CA GLU A 167 29.85 3.14 -7.80
C GLU A 167 29.71 3.93 -6.48
N GLU A 168 28.54 4.50 -6.16
CA GLU A 168 28.24 5.08 -4.85
C GLU A 168 27.94 3.96 -3.86
N SER A 169 28.80 3.83 -2.84
CA SER A 169 28.65 2.80 -1.80
C SER A 169 27.57 3.18 -0.80
N TRP A 170 26.68 2.24 -0.48
CA TRP A 170 25.65 2.35 0.54
C TRP A 170 25.94 1.35 1.66
N SER A 171 26.23 1.86 2.85
CA SER A 171 26.37 1.03 4.04
C SER A 171 25.02 0.53 4.54
N VAL A 172 25.03 -0.50 5.39
CA VAL A 172 23.82 -0.95 6.11
C VAL A 172 23.18 0.21 6.86
N MET A 173 23.98 1.03 7.52
CA MET A 173 23.49 2.20 8.27
C MET A 173 22.81 3.24 7.37
N ASP A 174 23.37 3.53 6.19
CA ASP A 174 22.79 4.48 5.24
C ASP A 174 21.46 3.97 4.73
N PHE A 175 21.39 2.69 4.42
CA PHE A 175 20.16 2.04 4.02
C PHE A 175 19.10 2.08 5.13
N GLU A 176 19.43 1.69 6.37
CA GLU A 176 18.52 1.72 7.51
C GLU A 176 18.00 3.13 7.81
N LYS A 177 18.84 4.17 7.70
CA LYS A 177 18.41 5.56 7.82
C LYS A 177 17.37 5.95 6.76
N LYS A 178 17.57 5.49 5.53
CA LYS A 178 16.61 5.76 4.44
C LYS A 178 15.31 5.00 4.61
N LEU A 179 15.35 3.79 5.15
CA LEU A 179 14.15 3.00 5.43
C LEU A 179 13.21 3.66 6.45
N ALA A 180 13.72 4.54 7.31
CA ALA A 180 12.90 5.33 8.22
C ALA A 180 11.91 6.27 7.49
N SER A 181 12.25 6.71 6.28
CA SER A 181 11.40 7.56 5.44
C SER A 181 10.78 6.82 4.24
N HIS A 182 11.32 5.66 3.88
CA HIS A 182 10.90 4.86 2.73
C HIS A 182 10.84 3.39 3.16
N PRO A 183 9.72 2.95 3.75
CA PRO A 183 9.61 1.57 4.21
C PRO A 183 9.65 0.59 3.02
N LEU A 184 10.25 -0.58 3.25
CA LEU A 184 10.28 -1.62 2.25
C LEU A 184 8.87 -2.21 2.04
N VAL A 185 8.50 -2.32 0.79
CA VAL A 185 7.25 -2.99 0.39
C VAL A 185 7.61 -4.31 -0.30
N PHE A 186 7.11 -5.41 0.22
CA PHE A 186 7.29 -6.72 -0.39
C PHE A 186 6.25 -6.94 -1.48
N ARG A 187 6.66 -7.38 -2.66
CA ARG A 187 5.75 -7.70 -3.77
C ARG A 187 4.78 -8.82 -3.42
N LYS A 188 5.21 -9.76 -2.56
CA LYS A 188 4.41 -10.89 -2.09
C LYS A 188 4.04 -10.70 -0.63
N LYS A 189 2.74 -10.51 -0.33
CA LYS A 189 2.24 -10.31 1.04
C LYS A 189 2.31 -11.58 1.91
N LYS A 190 2.07 -12.76 1.32
CA LYS A 190 2.15 -14.06 2.00
C LYS A 190 3.32 -14.85 1.43
N MET A 191 4.45 -14.82 2.11
CA MET A 191 5.65 -15.55 1.72
C MET A 191 6.10 -16.51 2.83
N ASN A 192 6.82 -17.55 2.46
CA ASN A 192 7.50 -18.45 3.40
C ASN A 192 8.97 -18.03 3.61
N LYS A 193 9.62 -18.64 4.60
CA LYS A 193 11.02 -18.32 4.94
C LYS A 193 12.00 -18.53 3.79
N ASN A 194 11.74 -19.48 2.89
CA ASN A 194 12.64 -19.80 1.77
C ASN A 194 12.54 -18.74 0.65
N GLU A 195 11.38 -18.12 0.51
CA GLU A 195 11.14 -17.07 -0.48
C GLU A 195 11.67 -15.71 -0.04
N PHE A 196 11.91 -15.53 1.27
CA PHE A 196 12.22 -14.24 1.86
C PHE A 196 13.44 -13.56 1.22
N LEU A 197 14.53 -14.29 1.02
CA LEU A 197 15.76 -13.72 0.47
C LEU A 197 15.53 -13.09 -0.92
N ASN A 198 14.78 -13.78 -1.77
CA ASN A 198 14.45 -13.27 -3.09
C ASN A 198 13.49 -12.07 -3.04
N GLN A 199 12.46 -12.14 -2.20
CA GLN A 199 11.52 -11.04 -2.02
C GLN A 199 12.18 -9.81 -1.39
N PHE A 200 13.12 -10.02 -0.47
CA PHE A 200 13.91 -8.94 0.12
C PHE A 200 14.83 -8.27 -0.92
N LYS A 201 15.46 -9.06 -1.79
CA LYS A 201 16.23 -8.52 -2.93
C LYS A 201 15.35 -7.66 -3.84
N LEU A 202 14.16 -8.15 -4.19
CA LEU A 202 13.22 -7.41 -5.03
C LEU A 202 12.74 -6.11 -4.34
N SER A 203 12.46 -6.15 -3.04
CA SER A 203 12.04 -4.95 -2.30
C SER A 203 13.14 -3.88 -2.22
N ILE A 204 14.43 -4.27 -2.18
CA ILE A 204 15.54 -3.32 -2.30
C ILE A 204 15.60 -2.71 -3.69
N VAL A 205 15.39 -3.49 -4.73
CA VAL A 205 15.33 -2.96 -6.11
C VAL A 205 14.20 -1.95 -6.24
N ASP A 206 13.02 -2.26 -5.71
CA ASP A 206 11.88 -1.34 -5.72
C ASP A 206 12.17 -0.07 -4.89
N PHE A 207 12.77 -0.20 -3.72
CA PHE A 207 13.23 0.92 -2.92
C PHE A 207 14.20 1.84 -3.69
N ILE A 208 15.18 1.28 -4.39
CA ILE A 208 16.12 2.06 -5.20
C ILE A 208 15.38 2.75 -6.35
N GLN A 209 14.46 2.07 -6.99
CA GLN A 209 13.59 2.65 -8.03
C GLN A 209 12.82 3.86 -7.47
N ASP A 210 12.17 3.70 -6.31
CA ASP A 210 11.41 4.77 -5.67
C ASP A 210 12.29 5.95 -5.25
N TYR A 211 13.52 5.68 -4.82
CA TYR A 211 14.51 6.72 -4.54
C TYR A 211 14.81 7.58 -5.78
N TYR A 212 15.06 6.94 -6.93
CA TYR A 212 15.30 7.67 -8.19
C TYR A 212 14.06 8.37 -8.73
N LEU A 213 12.88 7.76 -8.61
CA LEU A 213 11.61 8.39 -8.97
C LEU A 213 11.33 9.62 -8.11
N THR A 214 11.58 9.53 -6.81
CA THR A 214 11.44 10.67 -5.88
C THR A 214 12.39 11.79 -6.25
N LYS A 215 13.67 11.47 -6.53
CA LYS A 215 14.63 12.46 -7.01
C LYS A 215 14.15 13.13 -8.29
N LYS A 216 13.63 12.33 -9.24
CA LYS A 216 13.07 12.86 -10.49
C LYS A 216 11.84 13.71 -10.27
N ALA A 217 11.00 13.39 -9.31
CA ALA A 217 9.84 14.19 -8.93
C ALA A 217 10.24 15.58 -8.43
N TYR A 218 11.27 15.68 -7.58
CA TYR A 218 11.83 16.96 -7.15
C TYR A 218 12.46 17.76 -8.31
N GLU A 219 13.20 17.10 -9.20
CA GLU A 219 13.73 17.76 -10.39
C GLU A 219 12.65 18.37 -11.30
N LEU A 220 11.46 17.78 -11.29
CA LEU A 220 10.29 18.24 -12.05
C LEU A 220 9.37 19.18 -11.24
N ASP A 221 9.79 19.60 -10.03
CA ASP A 221 9.04 20.50 -9.15
C ASP A 221 7.62 19.99 -8.81
N LEU A 222 7.46 18.65 -8.73
CA LEU A 222 6.16 18.04 -8.48
C LEU A 222 5.73 18.14 -7.01
N ASP A 223 6.67 18.29 -6.07
CA ASP A 223 6.43 18.55 -4.65
C ASP A 223 5.69 19.89 -4.43
N ASN A 224 5.83 20.85 -5.34
CA ASN A 224 5.13 22.13 -5.29
C ASN A 224 3.69 22.09 -5.87
N LYS A 225 3.22 20.95 -6.34
CA LYS A 225 1.83 20.80 -6.78
C LYS A 225 0.87 20.93 -5.59
N GLU A 226 -0.22 21.69 -5.77
CA GLU A 226 -1.22 21.94 -4.73
C GLU A 226 -1.75 20.64 -4.11
N THR A 227 -2.03 19.62 -4.94
CA THR A 227 -2.50 18.31 -4.47
C THR A 227 -1.48 17.60 -3.58
N ILE A 228 -0.18 17.73 -3.87
CA ILE A 228 0.89 17.13 -3.06
C ILE A 228 1.01 17.86 -1.73
N ARG A 229 1.04 19.20 -1.75
CA ARG A 229 1.09 20.02 -0.53
C ARG A 229 -0.12 19.80 0.37
N LEU A 230 -1.30 19.65 -0.21
CA LEU A 230 -2.50 19.31 0.57
C LEU A 230 -2.35 17.95 1.27
N ASN A 231 -1.87 16.94 0.55
CA ASN A 231 -1.60 15.62 1.11
C ASN A 231 -0.54 15.67 2.21
N GLU A 232 0.57 16.38 1.99
CA GLU A 232 1.62 16.58 2.99
C GLU A 232 1.07 17.24 4.26
N SER A 233 0.23 18.28 4.11
CA SER A 233 -0.45 18.93 5.22
C SER A 233 -1.32 17.96 6.00
N LEU A 234 -2.15 17.15 5.31
CA LEU A 234 -3.01 16.16 5.96
C LEU A 234 -2.21 15.14 6.78
N TRP A 235 -1.10 14.63 6.24
CA TRP A 235 -0.23 13.70 6.96
C TRP A 235 0.48 14.36 8.13
N THR A 236 0.93 15.60 7.97
CA THR A 236 1.57 16.39 9.04
C THR A 236 0.60 16.64 10.18
N ASP A 237 -0.63 17.01 9.87
CA ASP A 237 -1.68 17.26 10.88
C ASP A 237 -2.06 15.97 11.60
N SER A 238 -2.21 14.86 10.87
CA SER A 238 -2.46 13.54 11.47
C SER A 238 -1.35 13.13 12.41
N PHE A 239 -0.09 13.25 11.98
CA PHE A 239 1.07 12.94 12.80
C PHE A 239 1.12 13.82 14.06
N ALA A 240 0.89 15.13 13.94
CA ALA A 240 0.85 16.06 15.07
C ALA A 240 -0.27 15.69 16.06
N ALA A 241 -1.45 15.31 15.56
CA ALA A 241 -2.56 14.86 16.39
C ALA A 241 -2.19 13.59 17.19
N TYR A 242 -1.60 12.59 16.53
CA TYR A 242 -1.12 11.37 17.20
C TYR A 242 -0.04 11.64 18.24
N GLN A 243 0.93 12.49 17.94
CA GLN A 243 1.97 12.84 18.89
C GLN A 243 1.40 13.58 20.11
N SER A 244 0.47 14.50 19.89
CA SER A 244 -0.22 15.21 20.97
C SER A 244 -1.00 14.25 21.87
N ALA A 245 -1.75 13.32 21.27
CA ALA A 245 -2.46 12.27 21.98
C ALA A 245 -1.50 11.39 22.80
N LYS A 246 -0.39 10.96 22.20
CA LYS A 246 0.63 10.12 22.85
C LYS A 246 1.29 10.82 24.04
N VAL A 247 1.60 12.10 23.90
CA VAL A 247 2.16 12.91 25.00
C VAL A 247 1.16 13.05 26.14
N TRP A 248 -0.11 13.33 25.81
CA TRP A 248 -1.18 13.41 26.81
C TRP A 248 -1.34 12.07 27.53
N MET A 249 -1.51 10.97 26.81
CA MET A 249 -1.67 9.63 27.38
C MET A 249 -0.51 9.26 28.32
N LYS A 250 0.73 9.57 27.95
CA LYS A 250 1.90 9.31 28.81
C LYS A 250 1.88 10.15 30.09
N SER A 251 1.24 11.30 30.10
CA SER A 251 1.13 12.17 31.27
C SER A 251 0.07 11.68 32.27
N GLN A 252 -0.83 10.81 31.83
CA GLN A 252 -1.89 10.26 32.67
C GLN A 252 -1.38 9.00 33.37
N LYS A 253 -1.76 8.87 34.64
CA LYS A 253 -1.43 7.71 35.49
C LYS A 253 -2.47 6.59 35.38
N ASP A 254 -3.56 6.87 34.68
CA ASP A 254 -4.71 5.96 34.55
C ASP A 254 -4.50 5.01 33.37
N SER A 255 -4.74 3.72 33.62
CA SER A 255 -4.74 2.65 32.60
C SER A 255 -6.14 2.33 32.08
N SER A 256 -7.09 3.23 32.26
CA SER A 256 -8.46 3.11 31.74
C SER A 256 -8.49 3.07 30.21
N GLU A 257 -9.64 2.76 29.64
CA GLU A 257 -9.83 2.77 28.19
C GLU A 257 -9.38 4.11 27.57
N GLN A 258 -8.67 4.03 26.48
CA GLN A 258 -8.05 5.18 25.79
C GLN A 258 -9.03 6.34 25.56
N TYR A 259 -10.28 6.02 25.22
CA TYR A 259 -11.32 7.03 25.00
C TYR A 259 -11.61 7.86 26.27
N ILE A 260 -11.71 7.20 27.42
CA ILE A 260 -12.02 7.87 28.71
C ILE A 260 -10.89 8.83 29.08
N VAL A 261 -9.64 8.41 28.89
CA VAL A 261 -8.45 9.22 29.21
C VAL A 261 -8.31 10.40 28.24
N MET A 262 -8.65 10.24 26.97
CA MET A 262 -8.54 11.28 25.96
C MET A 262 -9.68 12.32 26.02
N LYS A 263 -10.85 11.95 26.50
CA LYS A 263 -12.05 12.80 26.49
C LYS A 263 -11.81 14.19 27.07
N PRO A 264 -11.26 14.40 28.32
CA PRO A 264 -11.04 15.73 28.88
C PRO A 264 -10.11 16.60 28.02
N PHE A 265 -9.11 16.01 27.38
CA PHE A 265 -8.19 16.73 26.49
C PHE A 265 -8.91 17.20 25.22
N ILE A 266 -9.70 16.34 24.62
CA ILE A 266 -10.46 16.68 23.41
C ILE A 266 -11.53 17.72 23.72
N ASP A 267 -12.29 17.58 24.83
CA ASP A 267 -13.29 18.53 25.24
C ASP A 267 -12.69 19.94 25.47
N ALA A 268 -11.50 20.01 26.06
CA ALA A 268 -10.79 21.28 26.26
C ALA A 268 -10.37 21.91 24.91
N LEU A 269 -9.89 21.12 23.97
CA LEU A 269 -9.52 21.58 22.62
C LEU A 269 -10.76 22.04 21.83
N GLN A 270 -11.85 21.27 21.86
CA GLN A 270 -13.09 21.61 21.18
C GLN A 270 -13.67 22.94 21.74
N LYS A 271 -13.72 23.07 23.03
CA LYS A 271 -14.16 24.32 23.69
C LYS A 271 -13.29 25.51 23.27
N LYS A 272 -11.97 25.32 23.26
CA LYS A 272 -11.00 26.37 22.87
C LYS A 272 -11.14 26.83 21.43
N TYR A 273 -11.42 25.91 20.52
CA TYR A 273 -11.40 26.16 19.07
C TYR A 273 -12.79 26.21 18.41
N SER A 274 -13.89 25.95 19.16
CA SER A 274 -15.26 25.92 18.61
C SER A 274 -15.61 27.17 17.80
N SER A 275 -15.23 28.35 18.27
CA SER A 275 -15.49 29.63 17.57
C SER A 275 -14.68 29.79 16.27
N LYS A 276 -13.64 28.99 16.07
CA LYS A 276 -12.79 29.03 14.89
C LYS A 276 -13.18 27.98 13.84
N ILE A 277 -14.10 27.07 14.18
CA ILE A 277 -14.58 26.03 13.30
C ILE A 277 -15.84 26.53 12.61
N SER A 278 -15.82 26.49 11.27
CA SER A 278 -16.99 26.75 10.46
C SER A 278 -17.24 25.57 9.52
N ILE A 279 -18.46 25.07 9.51
CA ILE A 279 -18.86 23.92 8.72
C ILE A 279 -19.88 24.41 7.67
N ASN A 280 -19.61 24.16 6.39
CA ASN A 280 -20.58 24.37 5.33
C ASN A 280 -21.58 23.20 5.36
N MET A 281 -22.69 23.39 6.06
CA MET A 281 -23.70 22.35 6.25
C MET A 281 -24.38 21.95 4.94
N ASP A 282 -24.65 22.88 4.03
CA ASP A 282 -25.28 22.57 2.73
C ASP A 282 -24.41 21.63 1.91
N LEU A 283 -23.10 21.90 1.89
CA LEU A 283 -22.15 21.01 1.21
C LEU A 283 -22.03 19.67 1.94
N PHE A 284 -21.99 19.68 3.26
CA PHE A 284 -21.87 18.45 4.06
C PHE A 284 -23.09 17.54 3.86
N GLU A 285 -24.30 18.07 3.86
CA GLU A 285 -25.53 17.32 3.63
C GLU A 285 -25.68 16.83 2.18
N SER A 286 -25.04 17.50 1.23
CA SER A 286 -25.00 17.07 -0.15
C SER A 286 -24.10 15.86 -0.43
N ILE A 287 -23.21 15.52 0.52
CA ILE A 287 -22.31 14.38 0.40
C ILE A 287 -23.10 13.09 0.55
N THR A 288 -23.24 12.37 -0.53
CA THR A 288 -23.80 11.00 -0.51
C THR A 288 -22.71 10.03 -0.13
N LEU A 289 -22.84 9.40 1.04
CA LEU A 289 -21.97 8.29 1.43
C LEU A 289 -22.34 7.08 0.57
N SER A 290 -21.51 6.74 -0.39
CA SER A 290 -21.57 5.42 -1.01
C SER A 290 -21.08 4.40 0.03
N SER A 291 -21.69 3.20 0.08
CA SER A 291 -21.32 2.09 0.96
C SER A 291 -19.92 1.51 0.67
N VAL A 292 -19.10 2.24 -0.03
CA VAL A 292 -17.81 1.81 -0.50
C VAL A 292 -16.75 2.42 0.39
N ASP A 293 -16.06 1.53 1.06
CA ASP A 293 -14.71 1.59 1.58
C ASP A 293 -14.08 2.97 1.78
N MET A 294 -13.40 3.11 2.91
CA MET A 294 -12.54 4.23 3.27
C MET A 294 -11.34 4.46 2.31
N PHE A 295 -11.39 3.93 1.12
CA PHE A 295 -10.45 4.24 0.05
C PHE A 295 -11.05 5.34 -0.82
N VAL A 296 -10.53 6.55 -0.69
CA VAL A 296 -10.85 7.63 -1.62
C VAL A 296 -10.15 7.30 -2.95
N THR A 297 -10.87 6.66 -3.85
CA THR A 297 -10.41 6.51 -5.23
C THR A 297 -10.64 7.83 -5.95
N GLN A 298 -9.57 8.58 -6.20
CA GLN A 298 -9.66 9.73 -7.10
C GLN A 298 -9.74 9.21 -8.54
N GLY A 299 -10.78 9.62 -9.25
CA GLY A 299 -10.90 9.32 -10.68
C GLY A 299 -9.69 9.84 -11.45
N ASN A 300 -9.14 9.01 -12.35
CA ASN A 300 -7.96 9.28 -13.18
C ASN A 300 -6.58 9.28 -12.46
N VAL A 301 -6.50 8.84 -11.24
CA VAL A 301 -5.21 8.60 -10.57
C VAL A 301 -4.88 7.11 -10.66
N PRO A 302 -3.72 6.71 -11.20
CA PRO A 302 -3.35 5.29 -11.37
C PRO A 302 -3.08 4.55 -10.05
N TYR A 303 -2.97 5.28 -8.95
CA TYR A 303 -2.73 4.71 -7.62
C TYR A 303 -3.73 5.28 -6.61
N PRO A 304 -4.23 4.46 -5.66
CA PRO A 304 -5.07 4.95 -4.58
C PRO A 304 -4.28 5.97 -3.74
N VAL A 305 -4.87 7.14 -3.53
CA VAL A 305 -4.32 8.11 -2.58
C VAL A 305 -4.69 7.64 -1.19
N VAL A 306 -3.70 7.26 -0.40
CA VAL A 306 -3.91 6.89 0.99
C VAL A 306 -4.12 8.17 1.80
N VAL A 307 -5.28 8.28 2.43
CA VAL A 307 -5.61 9.39 3.33
C VAL A 307 -5.32 8.96 4.76
N PRO A 308 -4.62 9.79 5.57
CA PRO A 308 -4.35 9.44 6.95
C PRO A 308 -5.65 9.34 7.75
N SER A 309 -5.74 8.32 8.61
CA SER A 309 -6.83 8.23 9.58
C SER A 309 -6.56 9.20 10.75
N PHE A 310 -7.58 9.95 11.14
CA PHE A 310 -7.51 10.77 12.33
C PHE A 310 -8.15 10.04 13.51
N PRO A 311 -7.65 10.25 14.76
CA PRO A 311 -8.28 9.66 15.94
C PRO A 311 -9.72 10.17 16.09
N ILE A 312 -10.68 9.25 16.17
CA ILE A 312 -12.10 9.59 16.35
C ILE A 312 -12.36 9.76 17.84
N PHE A 313 -11.89 10.84 18.42
CA PHE A 313 -12.14 11.22 19.82
C PHE A 313 -13.01 12.47 19.94
N THR A 314 -13.50 13.00 18.82
CA THR A 314 -14.33 14.19 18.78
C THR A 314 -15.79 13.85 18.99
N ASN A 315 -16.52 14.75 19.64
CA ASN A 315 -17.97 14.75 19.71
C ASN A 315 -18.48 16.15 19.31
N ASP A 316 -19.78 16.30 19.15
CA ASP A 316 -20.42 17.53 18.72
C ASP A 316 -20.81 18.47 19.87
N SER A 317 -20.49 18.11 21.12
CA SER A 317 -20.95 18.82 22.31
C SER A 317 -20.58 20.30 22.38
N TYR A 318 -19.54 20.73 21.70
CA TYR A 318 -19.04 22.13 21.67
C TYR A 318 -19.14 22.75 20.28
N LEU A 319 -19.74 22.08 19.32
CA LEU A 319 -19.98 22.61 18.00
C LEU A 319 -21.40 23.12 17.91
N ASP A 320 -21.54 24.41 17.79
CA ASP A 320 -22.85 25.06 17.67
C ASP A 320 -23.30 25.01 16.21
N TYR A 321 -23.93 23.91 15.84
CA TYR A 321 -24.46 23.73 14.49
C TYR A 321 -25.73 24.57 14.28
N GLY A 322 -26.52 24.82 15.35
CA GLY A 322 -27.82 25.45 15.24
C GLY A 322 -27.78 26.95 14.90
N SER A 323 -26.77 27.68 15.34
CA SER A 323 -26.64 29.12 15.10
C SER A 323 -25.99 29.44 13.72
N LYS A 324 -25.61 28.46 12.94
CA LYS A 324 -24.94 28.61 11.64
C LYS A 324 -25.79 28.18 10.45
N ILE A 325 -27.03 27.78 10.70
CA ILE A 325 -28.00 27.31 9.68
C ILE A 325 -28.95 28.45 9.25
N GLU A 326 -28.79 29.67 9.72
CA GLU A 326 -29.56 30.85 9.29
C GLU A 326 -28.97 31.49 8.03
#